data_bf7a933430604282e252bf7d140d3d72
#
_entry.id   bf7a933430604282e252bf7d140d3d72
#
_cell.length_a   1.000
_cell.length_b   1.000
_cell.length_c   1.000
_cell.angle_alpha   90.00
_cell.angle_beta   90.00
_cell.angle_gamma   90.00
#
_symmetry.space_group_name_H-M   'P 1'
#
loop_
_entity.id
_entity.type
_entity.pdbx_description
1 polymer ?
#
loop_
_entity_poly.entity_id
_entity_poly.type
_entity_poly.pdbx_seq_one_letter_code
_entity_poly.pdbx_strand_id
1 'polypeptide(L)' 'TKERINPPKNITIKNHVWIGYSAYISKGAIIGNNCIVASHAYVGGKKFKDHTILGGLPAKQLRENINWSREKLPFK' A
#
# COMPACT_ATOMS: atom_id res chain seq x y z
N THR A 1 16.31 18.67 6.30
CA THR A 1 15.85 19.06 6.24
C THR A 1 15.26 19.47 6.48
N LYS A 2 15.39 19.53 6.79
CA LYS A 2 14.70 19.85 6.90
C LYS A 2 13.84 20.40 6.86
N GLU A 3 13.76 20.69 6.84
CA GLU A 3 12.86 21.19 6.93
C GLU A 3 11.96 21.41 6.23
N ARG A 4 11.43 20.92 6.42
CA ARG A 4 10.28 20.83 5.74
C ARG A 4 9.45 21.93 6.08
N ILE A 5 8.97 22.60 5.14
CA ILE A 5 8.29 23.77 5.37
C ILE A 5 6.89 23.53 5.71
N ASN A 6 6.17 22.84 4.89
CA ASN A 6 4.84 22.51 5.25
C ASN A 6 4.86 21.10 5.67
N PRO A 7 4.07 20.70 6.58
CA PRO A 7 4.06 19.35 7.02
C PRO A 7 3.60 18.52 5.87
N PRO A 8 4.40 17.60 5.48
CA PRO A 8 4.00 16.73 4.41
C PRO A 8 2.93 15.82 4.90
N LYS A 9 2.17 15.33 3.98
CA LYS A 9 1.31 14.25 4.31
C LYS A 9 2.17 13.02 4.39
N ASN A 10 2.12 12.37 5.51
CA ASN A 10 2.94 11.20 5.73
C ASN A 10 2.35 9.99 5.05
N ILE A 11 3.19 9.05 4.73
CA ILE A 11 2.77 7.75 4.28
C ILE A 11 2.54 6.90 5.52
N THR A 12 1.37 6.31 5.62
CA THR A 12 1.04 5.44 6.74
C THR A 12 0.85 4.03 6.25
N ILE A 13 1.68 3.12 6.70
CA ILE A 13 1.57 1.71 6.35
C ILE A 13 1.37 0.97 7.65
N LYS A 14 0.21 0.34 7.78
CA LYS A 14 -0.12 -0.30 9.04
C LYS A 14 0.55 -1.65 9.14
N ASN A 15 0.01 -2.57 9.90
CA ASN A 15 0.71 -3.82 10.22
C ASN A 15 0.50 -4.88 9.16
N HIS A 16 1.49 -5.73 9.01
CA HIS A 16 1.40 -6.91 8.15
C HIS A 16 1.07 -6.54 6.71
N VAL A 17 1.86 -5.64 6.14
CA VAL A 17 1.68 -5.19 4.76
C VAL A 17 2.85 -5.70 3.93
N TRP A 18 2.54 -6.30 2.79
CA TRP A 18 3.55 -6.73 1.84
C TRP A 18 3.58 -5.73 0.69
N ILE A 19 4.75 -5.21 0.38
CA ILE A 19 4.88 -4.28 -0.71
C ILE A 19 5.74 -4.91 -1.78
N GLY A 20 5.20 -5.03 -2.96
CA GLY A 20 5.88 -5.68 -4.06
C GLY A 20 7.02 -4.86 -4.62
N TYR A 21 7.78 -5.49 -5.50
CA TYR A 21 8.98 -4.90 -6.07
C TYR A 21 8.63 -3.67 -6.90
N SER A 22 9.40 -2.62 -6.68
CA SER A 22 9.24 -1.37 -7.42
C SER A 22 7.87 -0.70 -7.29
N ALA A 23 7.15 -1.00 -6.22
CA ALA A 23 5.92 -0.28 -5.97
C ALA A 23 6.26 1.13 -5.49
N TYR A 24 5.45 2.08 -5.89
CA TYR A 24 5.65 3.47 -5.49
C TYR A 24 4.48 3.90 -4.62
N ILE A 25 4.79 4.47 -3.48
CA ILE A 25 3.74 4.91 -2.55
C ILE A 25 3.91 6.40 -2.34
N SER A 26 2.89 7.15 -2.70
CA SER A 26 2.99 8.60 -2.64
C SER A 26 2.56 9.13 -1.29
N LYS A 27 2.91 10.37 -1.05
CA LYS A 27 2.57 11.01 0.22
C LYS A 27 1.07 11.03 0.42
N GLY A 28 0.68 10.86 1.65
CA GLY A 28 -0.73 10.86 2.01
C GLY A 28 -1.40 9.53 1.90
N ALA A 29 -0.71 8.51 1.39
CA ALA A 29 -1.31 7.19 1.30
C ALA A 29 -1.44 6.57 2.68
N ILE A 30 -2.55 5.93 2.92
CA ILE A 30 -2.77 5.17 4.15
C ILE A 30 -3.15 3.76 3.74
N ILE A 31 -2.27 2.82 4.03
CA ILE A 31 -2.48 1.44 3.66
C ILE A 31 -2.84 0.67 4.91
N GLY A 32 -4.00 0.02 4.88
CA GLY A 32 -4.53 -0.65 6.06
C GLY A 32 -3.77 -1.91 6.42
N ASN A 33 -4.23 -2.58 7.45
CA ASN A 33 -3.59 -3.80 7.94
C ASN A 33 -3.80 -4.95 6.97
N ASN A 34 -2.84 -5.83 6.90
CA ASN A 34 -2.94 -7.07 6.11
C ASN A 34 -3.17 -6.82 4.62
N CYS A 35 -2.58 -5.76 4.10
CA CYS A 35 -2.72 -5.43 2.69
C CYS A 35 -1.53 -5.95 1.90
N ILE A 36 -1.74 -6.11 0.60
CA ILE A 36 -0.67 -6.45 -0.32
C ILE A 36 -0.66 -5.40 -1.42
N VAL A 37 0.50 -4.83 -1.67
CA VAL A 37 0.67 -3.89 -2.78
C VAL A 37 1.42 -4.63 -3.87
N ALA A 38 0.81 -4.76 -5.03
CA ALA A 38 1.41 -5.52 -6.12
C ALA A 38 2.67 -4.82 -6.65
N SER A 39 3.52 -5.58 -7.30
CA SER A 39 4.73 -5.02 -7.89
C SER A 39 4.39 -3.95 -8.91
N HIS A 40 5.20 -2.91 -8.95
CA HIS A 40 5.05 -1.80 -9.89
C HIS A 40 3.77 -1.00 -9.74
N ALA A 41 3.04 -1.17 -8.65
CA ALA A 41 1.85 -0.38 -8.42
C ALA A 41 2.22 1.05 -8.04
N TYR A 42 1.38 1.98 -8.40
CA TYR A 42 1.56 3.35 -7.97
C TYR A 42 0.41 3.71 -7.04
N VAL A 43 0.70 3.80 -5.77
CA VAL A 43 -0.32 4.03 -4.75
C VAL A 43 -0.44 5.51 -4.50
N GLY A 44 -1.58 6.07 -4.86
CA GLY A 44 -1.83 7.50 -4.66
C GLY A 44 -2.13 7.83 -3.22
N GLY A 45 -2.30 9.11 -2.95
CA GLY A 45 -2.50 9.60 -1.59
C GLY A 45 -3.92 9.44 -1.12
N LYS A 46 -4.35 8.22 -0.96
CA LYS A 46 -5.69 7.90 -0.48
C LYS A 46 -5.61 6.91 0.65
N LYS A 47 -6.75 6.68 1.28
CA LYS A 47 -6.87 5.67 2.32
C LYS A 47 -7.38 4.38 1.70
N PHE A 48 -6.70 3.29 2.00
CA PHE A 48 -7.09 1.97 1.51
C PHE A 48 -7.51 1.09 2.67
N LYS A 49 -8.51 0.27 2.46
CA LYS A 49 -9.06 -0.57 3.51
C LYS A 49 -8.10 -1.66 3.94
N ASP A 50 -8.33 -2.19 5.12
CA ASP A 50 -7.61 -3.38 5.57
C ASP A 50 -7.93 -4.57 4.69
N HIS A 51 -7.04 -5.53 4.65
CA HIS A 51 -7.25 -6.81 3.98
C HIS A 51 -7.54 -6.66 2.49
N THR A 52 -6.78 -5.82 1.82
CA THR A 52 -6.98 -5.62 0.38
C THR A 52 -5.71 -5.83 -0.40
N ILE A 53 -5.85 -6.10 -1.67
CA ILE A 53 -4.75 -6.13 -2.62
C ILE A 53 -4.86 -4.90 -3.48
N LEU A 54 -3.78 -4.15 -3.58
CA LEU A 54 -3.73 -2.91 -4.36
C LEU A 54 -2.83 -3.12 -5.56
N GLY A 55 -3.24 -2.64 -6.71
CA GLY A 55 -2.38 -2.73 -7.87
C GLY A 55 -2.80 -1.80 -8.98
N GLY A 56 -1.89 -1.55 -9.90
CA GLY A 56 -2.16 -0.74 -11.07
C GLY A 56 -1.56 0.64 -11.00
N LEU A 57 -1.82 1.42 -12.03
CA LEU A 57 -1.34 2.79 -12.20
C LEU A 57 -2.50 3.66 -12.62
N PRO A 58 -3.19 4.33 -11.71
CA PRO A 58 -2.99 4.33 -10.26
C PRO A 58 -3.55 3.07 -9.61
N ALA A 59 -3.03 2.75 -8.45
CA ALA A 59 -3.42 1.54 -7.75
C ALA A 59 -4.87 1.62 -7.32
N LYS A 60 -5.55 0.49 -7.46
CA LYS A 60 -6.92 0.35 -7.04
C LYS A 60 -7.04 -0.91 -6.22
N GLN A 61 -8.13 -1.04 -5.52
CA GLN A 61 -8.37 -2.23 -4.74
C GLN A 61 -8.80 -3.35 -5.67
N LEU A 62 -7.90 -4.28 -5.90
CA LEU A 62 -8.15 -5.40 -6.80
C LEU A 62 -8.96 -6.47 -6.12
N ARG A 63 -8.74 -6.67 -4.84
CA ARG A 63 -9.45 -7.66 -4.04
C ARG A 63 -9.62 -7.16 -2.63
N GLU A 64 -10.64 -7.64 -1.96
CA GLU A 64 -10.91 -7.27 -0.58
C GLU A 64 -11.05 -8.52 0.26
N ASN A 65 -11.01 -8.34 1.55
CA ASN A 65 -11.20 -9.40 2.53
C ASN A 65 -10.21 -10.54 2.38
N ILE A 66 -8.96 -10.20 2.03
CA ILE A 66 -7.94 -11.23 1.91
C ILE A 66 -7.31 -11.50 3.26
N ASN A 67 -6.82 -12.70 3.42
CA ASN A 67 -5.94 -13.06 4.52
C ASN A 67 -4.73 -13.70 3.90
N TRP A 68 -3.55 -13.32 4.37
CA TRP A 68 -2.36 -13.85 3.74
C TRP A 68 -1.26 -14.07 4.76
N SER A 69 -0.31 -14.90 4.38
CA SER A 69 0.93 -15.03 5.11
C SER A 69 2.04 -15.10 4.09
N ARG A 70 3.27 -14.93 4.54
CA ARG A 70 4.39 -14.96 3.60
C ARG A 70 4.45 -16.27 2.84
N GLU A 71 4.00 -17.33 3.45
CA GLU A 71 4.03 -18.64 2.84
C GLU A 71 2.92 -18.88 1.87
N LYS A 72 1.87 -18.09 1.95
CA LYS A 72 0.68 -18.29 1.13
C LYS A 72 0.23 -17.00 0.51
N LEU A 73 1.14 -16.35 -0.19
CA LEU A 73 0.77 -15.14 -0.89
C LEU A 73 -0.22 -15.48 -1.98
N PRO A 74 -1.24 -14.65 -2.17
CA PRO A 74 -2.26 -14.94 -3.18
C PRO A 74 -1.75 -14.84 -4.60
N PHE A 75 -0.58 -14.29 -4.79
CA PHE A 75 0.04 -14.32 -6.11
C PHE A 75 1.52 -14.55 -5.92
N LYS A 76 2.10 -15.20 -6.84
CA LYS A 76 3.52 -15.51 -6.76
C LYS A 76 4.13 -15.41 -8.12
#